data_5773a485432abd8265ed0b261e239e9b
#
_entry.id   5773a485432abd8265ed0b261e239e9b
#
_cell.length_a   1.000
_cell.length_b   1.000
_cell.length_c   1.000
_cell.angle_alpha   90.00
_cell.angle_beta   90.00
_cell.angle_gamma   90.00
#
_symmetry.space_group_name_H-M   'P 1'
#
loop_
_entity.id
_entity.type
_entity.pdbx_description
1 polymer ?
#
loop_
_entity_poly.entity_id
_entity_poly.type
_entity_poly.pdbx_seq_one_letter_code
_entity_poly.pdbx_strand_id
1 'polypeptide(L)'
;MLIKPQHNETDYIHFVYRNLTGLGIVLHTVYAVMMGMLQFAIPCFYNICSVLFYIGMLLLVTKRKKYAAAVSLIHLETICFVSTHTILFGWNSAFFLFLVGMASLVYFCPYRKTYIPYVFSLLHILAFFLLHLNVQDPILPADGAVLLNILFICNSIGAFVIILYVAYVSRASAIIGKEALIKQNEDLLQIADYDQLTGLYNRSCMKKRISQCDSSHSFLAMGDIDDFKLINDTYG
;
A
#
# COMPACT_ATOMS: atom_id res chain seq x y z
N MET A 1 3.91 1.10 16.92
CA MET A 1 2.76 2.05 16.97
C MET A 1 1.63 1.42 16.16
N LEU A 2 0.68 0.75 16.83
CA LEU A 2 -0.45 0.09 16.19
C LEU A 2 -1.38 1.18 15.65
N ILE A 3 -1.75 1.06 14.37
CA ILE A 3 -2.70 1.96 13.72
C ILE A 3 -4.04 1.79 14.44
N LYS A 4 -4.52 2.85 15.11
CA LYS A 4 -5.87 2.86 15.69
C LYS A 4 -6.90 2.82 14.57
N PRO A 5 -8.03 2.11 14.71
CA PRO A 5 -9.02 1.84 13.65
C PRO A 5 -9.89 3.04 13.23
N GLN A 6 -9.39 4.27 13.29
CA GLN A 6 -10.11 5.49 12.87
C GLN A 6 -9.47 6.20 11.66
N HIS A 7 -8.53 5.55 10.94
CA HIS A 7 -7.89 6.19 9.80
C HIS A 7 -8.67 5.91 8.52
N ASN A 8 -9.10 6.98 7.88
CA ASN A 8 -9.65 6.99 6.53
C ASN A 8 -8.66 6.31 5.56
N GLU A 9 -9.14 5.59 4.55
CA GLU A 9 -8.33 4.94 3.51
C GLU A 9 -7.27 5.88 2.92
N THR A 10 -7.61 7.16 2.74
CA THR A 10 -6.70 8.23 2.28
C THR A 10 -5.53 8.48 3.22
N ASP A 11 -5.74 8.42 4.52
CA ASP A 11 -4.67 8.64 5.52
C ASP A 11 -3.72 7.45 5.54
N TYR A 12 -4.26 6.24 5.34
CA TYR A 12 -3.45 5.03 5.23
C TYR A 12 -2.55 5.05 3.98
N ILE A 13 -3.10 5.38 2.81
CA ILE A 13 -2.35 5.54 1.56
C ILE A 13 -1.23 6.58 1.74
N HIS A 14 -1.56 7.72 2.36
CA HIS A 14 -0.57 8.76 2.66
C HIS A 14 0.56 8.24 3.56
N PHE A 15 0.23 7.52 4.63
CA PHE A 15 1.18 6.91 5.54
C PHE A 15 2.13 5.94 4.81
N VAL A 16 1.59 5.04 3.99
CA VAL A 16 2.36 4.04 3.24
C VAL A 16 3.40 4.72 2.34
N TYR A 17 2.99 5.68 1.51
CA TYR A 17 3.92 6.26 0.54
C TYR A 17 4.88 7.28 1.14
N ARG A 18 4.49 7.96 2.22
CA ARG A 18 5.43 8.78 3.00
C ARG A 18 6.56 7.93 3.59
N ASN A 19 6.22 6.78 4.16
CA ASN A 19 7.23 5.89 4.75
C ASN A 19 8.09 5.21 3.67
N LEU A 20 7.51 4.82 2.54
CA LEU A 20 8.26 4.26 1.41
C LEU A 20 9.29 5.26 0.88
N THR A 21 8.89 6.53 0.67
CA THR A 21 9.82 7.57 0.22
C THR A 21 10.89 7.88 1.27
N GLY A 22 10.53 7.87 2.55
CA GLY A 22 11.47 8.02 3.66
C GLY A 22 12.50 6.88 3.71
N LEU A 23 12.06 5.64 3.51
CA LEU A 23 12.94 4.48 3.43
C LEU A 23 13.92 4.60 2.25
N GLY A 24 13.45 5.08 1.08
CA GLY A 24 14.30 5.35 -0.07
C GLY A 24 15.39 6.38 0.23
N ILE A 25 15.05 7.50 0.90
CA ILE A 25 16.04 8.52 1.34
C ILE A 25 17.11 7.88 2.23
N VAL A 26 16.70 7.11 3.24
CA VAL A 26 17.64 6.45 4.16
C VAL A 26 18.54 5.47 3.41
N LEU A 27 17.97 4.62 2.57
CA LEU A 27 18.70 3.62 1.80
C LEU A 27 19.79 4.28 0.92
N HIS A 28 19.40 5.24 0.09
CA HIS A 28 20.36 5.91 -0.81
C HIS A 28 21.39 6.77 -0.06
N THR A 29 21.02 7.32 1.11
CA THR A 29 21.99 8.02 1.96
C THR A 29 23.05 7.06 2.48
N VAL A 30 22.65 5.88 2.96
CA VAL A 30 23.59 4.84 3.43
C VAL A 30 24.51 4.39 2.28
N TYR A 31 23.97 4.15 1.08
CA TYR A 31 24.78 3.79 -0.09
C TYR A 31 25.70 4.93 -0.53
N ALA A 32 25.24 6.19 -0.52
CA ALA A 32 26.08 7.34 -0.87
C ALA A 32 27.29 7.44 0.06
N VAL A 33 27.09 7.32 1.38
CA VAL A 33 28.17 7.34 2.38
C VAL A 33 29.10 6.14 2.17
N MET A 34 28.57 4.94 2.04
CA MET A 34 29.35 3.71 1.85
C MET A 34 30.21 3.80 0.57
N MET A 35 29.63 4.20 -0.57
CA MET A 35 30.33 4.33 -1.84
C MET A 35 31.38 5.46 -1.81
N GLY A 36 31.09 6.56 -1.09
CA GLY A 36 32.05 7.63 -0.85
C GLY A 36 33.25 7.17 -0.04
N MET A 37 33.03 6.43 1.05
CA MET A 37 34.11 5.86 1.87
C MET A 37 34.97 4.85 1.09
N LEU A 38 34.37 4.09 0.19
CA LEU A 38 35.02 3.12 -0.68
C LEU A 38 35.64 3.78 -1.95
N GLN A 39 35.55 5.11 -2.08
CA GLN A 39 36.07 5.90 -3.21
C GLN A 39 35.45 5.54 -4.57
N PHE A 40 34.25 4.98 -4.62
CA PHE A 40 33.51 4.76 -5.85
C PHE A 40 32.72 6.01 -6.24
N ALA A 41 33.31 6.91 -6.98
CA ALA A 41 32.76 8.24 -7.30
C ALA A 41 31.41 8.16 -8.05
N ILE A 42 31.31 7.28 -9.08
CA ILE A 42 30.09 7.15 -9.91
C ILE A 42 28.90 6.63 -9.08
N PRO A 43 28.99 5.48 -8.36
CA PRO A 43 27.92 5.03 -7.50
C PRO A 43 27.57 6.02 -6.36
N CYS A 44 28.58 6.71 -5.78
CA CYS A 44 28.35 7.74 -4.77
C CYS A 44 27.50 8.89 -5.34
N PHE A 45 27.89 9.45 -6.48
CA PHE A 45 27.14 10.52 -7.14
C PHE A 45 25.73 10.10 -7.52
N TYR A 46 25.56 8.88 -8.06
CA TYR A 46 24.24 8.33 -8.37
C TYR A 46 23.33 8.33 -7.13
N ASN A 47 23.82 7.81 -6.02
CA ASN A 47 23.03 7.73 -4.78
C ASN A 47 22.70 9.11 -4.19
N ILE A 48 23.58 10.12 -4.32
CA ILE A 48 23.28 11.51 -3.95
C ILE A 48 22.13 12.06 -4.81
N CYS A 49 22.16 11.82 -6.13
CA CYS A 49 21.05 12.20 -7.02
C CYS A 49 19.74 11.50 -6.64
N SER A 50 19.79 10.20 -6.29
CA SER A 50 18.62 9.46 -5.82
C SER A 50 18.08 10.02 -4.49
N VAL A 51 18.92 10.44 -3.54
CA VAL A 51 18.45 11.12 -2.31
C VAL A 51 17.65 12.37 -2.67
N LEU A 52 18.15 13.23 -3.56
CA LEU A 52 17.43 14.42 -4.00
C LEU A 52 16.13 14.08 -4.71
N PHE A 53 16.14 13.04 -5.56
CA PHE A 53 14.95 12.52 -6.21
C PHE A 53 13.90 12.07 -5.19
N TYR A 54 14.26 11.25 -4.19
CA TYR A 54 13.33 10.77 -3.17
C TYR A 54 12.81 11.89 -2.26
N ILE A 55 13.60 12.94 -1.98
CA ILE A 55 13.12 14.17 -1.33
C ILE A 55 12.03 14.83 -2.19
N GLY A 56 12.22 14.91 -3.50
CA GLY A 56 11.21 15.40 -4.44
C GLY A 56 9.94 14.54 -4.43
N MET A 57 10.07 13.21 -4.38
CA MET A 57 8.94 12.29 -4.28
C MET A 57 8.22 12.44 -2.93
N LEU A 58 8.94 12.65 -1.85
CA LEU A 58 8.35 12.92 -0.53
C LEU A 58 7.50 14.19 -0.55
N LEU A 59 7.98 15.26 -1.19
CA LEU A 59 7.21 16.51 -1.37
C LEU A 59 5.97 16.28 -2.27
N LEU A 60 6.11 15.48 -3.32
CA LEU A 60 5.02 15.13 -4.22
C LEU A 60 3.91 14.35 -3.49
N VAL A 61 4.27 13.42 -2.62
CA VAL A 61 3.36 12.65 -1.78
C VAL A 61 2.72 13.52 -0.70
N THR A 62 3.54 14.28 0.07
CA THR A 62 3.05 14.99 1.26
C THR A 62 2.31 16.28 0.93
N LYS A 63 2.80 17.07 -0.03
CA LYS A 63 2.23 18.39 -0.36
C LYS A 63 1.22 18.32 -1.50
N ARG A 64 1.47 17.49 -2.51
CA ARG A 64 0.66 17.43 -3.74
C ARG A 64 -0.31 16.24 -3.77
N LYS A 65 -0.16 15.25 -2.89
CA LYS A 65 -0.96 14.01 -2.83
C LYS A 65 -1.04 13.25 -4.19
N LYS A 66 0.01 13.39 -5.01
CA LYS A 66 0.11 12.76 -6.34
C LYS A 66 0.76 11.37 -6.23
N TYR A 67 0.10 10.45 -5.54
CA TYR A 67 0.63 9.12 -5.22
C TYR A 67 1.00 8.31 -6.46
N ALA A 68 0.10 8.21 -7.45
CA ALA A 68 0.34 7.44 -8.66
C ALA A 68 1.57 7.90 -9.44
N ALA A 69 1.77 9.22 -9.58
CA ALA A 69 2.95 9.76 -10.24
C ALA A 69 4.23 9.49 -9.44
N ALA A 70 4.21 9.71 -8.13
CA ALA A 70 5.37 9.45 -7.27
C ALA A 70 5.77 7.97 -7.31
N VAL A 71 4.80 7.06 -7.17
CA VAL A 71 5.04 5.60 -7.19
C VAL A 71 5.58 5.15 -8.53
N SER A 72 5.00 5.62 -9.65
CA SER A 72 5.51 5.29 -10.99
C SER A 72 6.96 5.72 -11.18
N LEU A 73 7.32 6.93 -10.72
CA LEU A 73 8.68 7.45 -10.82
C LEU A 73 9.64 6.67 -9.92
N ILE A 74 9.21 6.30 -8.70
CA ILE A 74 10.00 5.45 -7.78
C ILE A 74 10.31 4.09 -8.42
N HIS A 75 9.32 3.43 -9.05
CA HIS A 75 9.57 2.16 -9.73
C HIS A 75 10.56 2.28 -10.90
N LEU A 76 10.47 3.36 -11.69
CA LEU A 76 11.44 3.62 -12.76
C LEU A 76 12.84 3.87 -12.21
N GLU A 77 12.96 4.68 -11.16
CA GLU A 77 14.23 4.93 -10.49
C GLU A 77 14.82 3.63 -9.92
N THR A 78 14.02 2.78 -9.28
CA THR A 78 14.47 1.49 -8.75
C THR A 78 15.03 0.61 -9.87
N ILE A 79 14.37 0.52 -11.02
CA ILE A 79 14.88 -0.25 -12.17
C ILE A 79 16.23 0.33 -12.63
N CYS A 80 16.34 1.66 -12.77
CA CYS A 80 17.58 2.32 -13.17
C CYS A 80 18.68 2.10 -12.13
N PHE A 81 18.38 2.28 -10.84
CA PHE A 81 19.31 2.06 -9.73
C PHE A 81 19.88 0.65 -9.73
N VAL A 82 18.97 -0.35 -9.75
CA VAL A 82 19.36 -1.75 -9.74
C VAL A 82 20.18 -2.10 -10.96
N SER A 83 19.73 -1.68 -12.16
CA SER A 83 20.45 -1.97 -13.41
C SER A 83 21.86 -1.39 -13.37
N THR A 84 22.00 -0.12 -13.02
CA THR A 84 23.31 0.55 -12.94
C THR A 84 24.23 -0.14 -11.94
N HIS A 85 23.77 -0.41 -10.72
CA HIS A 85 24.60 -0.99 -9.68
C HIS A 85 24.93 -2.46 -9.93
N THR A 86 23.99 -3.24 -10.51
CA THR A 86 24.27 -4.62 -10.92
C THR A 86 25.33 -4.66 -12.05
N ILE A 87 25.26 -3.75 -13.02
CA ILE A 87 26.27 -3.65 -14.09
C ILE A 87 27.64 -3.26 -13.51
N LEU A 88 27.68 -2.33 -12.55
CA LEU A 88 28.93 -1.87 -11.96
C LEU A 88 29.60 -2.92 -11.05
N PHE A 89 28.82 -3.61 -10.23
CA PHE A 89 29.31 -4.50 -9.18
C PHE A 89 29.13 -6.00 -9.47
N GLY A 90 28.52 -6.35 -10.61
CA GLY A 90 28.25 -7.71 -11.02
C GLY A 90 27.01 -8.33 -10.33
N TRP A 91 26.57 -9.48 -10.84
CA TRP A 91 25.41 -10.20 -10.34
C TRP A 91 25.55 -10.60 -8.86
N ASN A 92 26.72 -11.01 -8.44
CA ASN A 92 27.01 -11.46 -7.07
C ASN A 92 26.86 -10.36 -6.00
N SER A 93 26.70 -9.10 -6.40
CA SER A 93 26.38 -7.99 -5.49
C SER A 93 24.95 -8.00 -4.96
N ALA A 94 24.05 -8.77 -5.60
CA ALA A 94 22.64 -8.95 -5.23
C ALA A 94 21.75 -7.69 -5.27
N PHE A 95 22.12 -6.62 -5.98
CA PHE A 95 21.24 -5.46 -6.17
C PHE A 95 19.90 -5.84 -6.83
N PHE A 96 19.86 -6.87 -7.66
CA PHE A 96 18.65 -7.36 -8.32
C PHE A 96 17.54 -7.78 -7.34
N LEU A 97 17.86 -8.09 -6.07
CA LEU A 97 16.87 -8.44 -5.06
C LEU A 97 15.86 -7.32 -4.79
N PHE A 98 16.25 -6.07 -4.99
CA PHE A 98 15.32 -4.94 -4.89
C PHE A 98 14.22 -4.98 -5.95
N LEU A 99 14.48 -5.50 -7.16
CA LEU A 99 13.43 -5.70 -8.17
C LEU A 99 12.35 -6.64 -7.68
N VAL A 100 12.74 -7.74 -7.00
CA VAL A 100 11.81 -8.72 -6.45
C VAL A 100 10.98 -8.10 -5.32
N GLY A 101 11.63 -7.39 -4.40
CA GLY A 101 10.94 -6.73 -3.28
C GLY A 101 9.96 -5.66 -3.73
N MET A 102 10.35 -4.84 -4.71
CA MET A 102 9.55 -3.71 -5.16
C MET A 102 8.39 -4.09 -6.10
N ALA A 103 8.47 -5.22 -6.82
CA ALA A 103 7.48 -5.60 -7.82
C ALA A 103 6.03 -5.69 -7.30
N SER A 104 5.84 -5.96 -6.01
CA SER A 104 4.53 -6.07 -5.38
C SER A 104 4.01 -4.75 -4.78
N LEU A 105 4.88 -3.78 -4.48
CA LEU A 105 4.48 -2.51 -3.86
C LEU A 105 3.59 -1.64 -4.76
N VAL A 106 3.70 -1.79 -6.07
CA VAL A 106 2.90 -1.05 -7.05
C VAL A 106 1.40 -1.31 -6.93
N TYR A 107 0.99 -2.50 -6.42
CA TYR A 107 -0.41 -2.89 -6.30
C TYR A 107 -1.16 -2.15 -5.18
N PHE A 108 -0.47 -1.53 -4.24
CA PHE A 108 -1.07 -0.72 -3.18
C PHE A 108 -1.33 0.72 -3.60
N CYS A 109 -0.92 1.11 -4.81
CA CYS A 109 -1.15 2.45 -5.33
C CYS A 109 -2.53 2.56 -5.98
N PRO A 110 -3.32 3.61 -5.67
CA PRO A 110 -4.63 3.84 -6.27
C PRO A 110 -4.50 4.37 -7.71
N TYR A 111 -4.06 3.51 -8.62
CA TYR A 111 -4.02 3.85 -10.03
C TYR A 111 -5.43 3.90 -10.61
N ARG A 112 -5.69 4.92 -11.43
CA ARG A 112 -6.96 5.03 -12.17
C ARG A 112 -7.18 3.87 -13.16
N LYS A 113 -6.08 3.32 -13.70
CA LYS A 113 -6.11 2.22 -14.68
C LYS A 113 -5.54 0.96 -14.05
N THR A 114 -6.30 -0.10 -14.04
CA THR A 114 -5.99 -1.37 -13.38
C THR A 114 -4.79 -2.12 -13.97
N TYR A 115 -4.44 -1.87 -15.23
CA TYR A 115 -3.32 -2.55 -15.88
C TYR A 115 -1.94 -1.98 -15.51
N ILE A 116 -1.85 -0.77 -14.94
CA ILE A 116 -0.56 -0.10 -14.63
C ILE A 116 0.31 -0.94 -13.68
N PRO A 117 -0.20 -1.50 -12.57
CA PRO A 117 0.59 -2.36 -11.71
C PRO A 117 1.23 -3.55 -12.44
N TYR A 118 0.47 -4.19 -13.33
CA TYR A 118 0.97 -5.33 -14.11
C TYR A 118 2.09 -4.94 -15.06
N VAL A 119 2.01 -3.76 -15.68
CA VAL A 119 3.07 -3.24 -16.55
C VAL A 119 4.36 -3.02 -15.73
N PHE A 120 4.29 -2.39 -14.56
CA PHE A 120 5.46 -2.20 -13.72
C PHE A 120 6.04 -3.53 -13.22
N SER A 121 5.21 -4.48 -12.80
CA SER A 121 5.69 -5.81 -12.41
C SER A 121 6.39 -6.52 -13.56
N LEU A 122 5.84 -6.43 -14.78
CA LEU A 122 6.47 -6.99 -15.98
C LEU A 122 7.82 -6.33 -16.29
N LEU A 123 7.94 -5.01 -16.12
CA LEU A 123 9.20 -4.28 -16.29
C LEU A 123 10.26 -4.74 -15.28
N HIS A 124 9.87 -4.98 -14.01
CA HIS A 124 10.80 -5.51 -12.99
C HIS A 124 11.27 -6.92 -13.35
N ILE A 125 10.35 -7.80 -13.78
CA ILE A 125 10.67 -9.16 -14.21
C ILE A 125 11.60 -9.14 -15.42
N LEU A 126 11.30 -8.30 -16.41
CA LEU A 126 12.12 -8.16 -17.60
C LEU A 126 13.54 -7.65 -17.25
N ALA A 127 13.63 -6.62 -16.43
CA ALA A 127 14.92 -6.09 -15.96
C ALA A 127 15.72 -7.16 -15.21
N PHE A 128 15.07 -7.95 -14.34
CA PHE A 128 15.71 -9.05 -13.61
C PHE A 128 16.34 -10.07 -14.60
N PHE A 129 15.58 -10.56 -15.56
CA PHE A 129 16.09 -11.54 -16.52
C PHE A 129 17.15 -10.97 -17.44
N LEU A 130 16.98 -9.72 -17.93
CA LEU A 130 17.98 -9.07 -18.77
C LEU A 130 19.32 -8.91 -18.03
N LEU A 131 19.27 -8.50 -16.76
CA LEU A 131 20.48 -8.41 -15.94
C LEU A 131 21.11 -9.78 -15.71
N HIS A 132 20.31 -10.79 -15.37
CA HIS A 132 20.82 -12.15 -15.14
C HIS A 132 21.53 -12.73 -16.36
N LEU A 133 20.98 -12.53 -17.54
CA LEU A 133 21.52 -13.11 -18.79
C LEU A 133 22.76 -12.36 -19.31
N ASN A 134 22.93 -11.08 -18.96
CA ASN A 134 23.96 -10.24 -19.58
C ASN A 134 25.05 -9.74 -18.61
N VAL A 135 24.80 -9.80 -17.29
CA VAL A 135 25.68 -9.21 -16.28
C VAL A 135 26.10 -10.25 -15.28
N GLN A 136 27.28 -10.84 -15.47
CA GLN A 136 27.88 -11.79 -14.54
C GLN A 136 29.02 -11.13 -13.74
N ASP A 137 29.97 -10.53 -14.45
CA ASP A 137 31.16 -9.95 -13.88
C ASP A 137 31.02 -8.44 -13.61
N PRO A 138 31.68 -7.89 -12.58
CA PRO A 138 31.66 -6.47 -12.28
C PRO A 138 32.51 -5.67 -13.30
N ILE A 139 32.06 -4.46 -13.65
CA ILE A 139 32.83 -3.49 -14.42
C ILE A 139 33.86 -2.78 -13.53
N LEU A 140 33.42 -2.45 -12.29
CA LEU A 140 34.32 -1.85 -11.32
C LEU A 140 35.20 -2.92 -10.69
N PRO A 141 36.51 -2.65 -10.48
CA PRO A 141 37.38 -3.55 -9.77
C PRO A 141 36.89 -3.65 -8.32
N ALA A 142 36.01 -4.59 -8.08
CA ALA A 142 35.64 -5.00 -6.72
C ALA A 142 36.76 -5.89 -6.22
N ASP A 143 37.89 -5.29 -5.88
CA ASP A 143 39.09 -6.02 -5.41
C ASP A 143 38.79 -6.70 -4.06
N GLY A 144 38.17 -7.85 -4.14
CA GLY A 144 38.02 -8.75 -3.02
C GLY A 144 36.62 -9.30 -2.80
N ALA A 145 36.56 -10.60 -2.57
CA ALA A 145 35.36 -11.33 -2.13
C ALA A 145 34.68 -10.67 -0.91
N VAL A 146 35.42 -9.89 -0.12
CA VAL A 146 34.92 -9.20 1.07
C VAL A 146 33.90 -8.10 0.70
N LEU A 147 34.21 -7.24 -0.29
CA LEU A 147 33.29 -6.17 -0.71
C LEU A 147 31.98 -6.75 -1.29
N LEU A 148 32.10 -7.75 -2.17
CA LEU A 148 30.92 -8.40 -2.76
C LEU A 148 30.06 -9.08 -1.68
N ASN A 149 30.67 -9.71 -0.68
CA ASN A 149 29.94 -10.30 0.43
C ASN A 149 29.23 -9.23 1.28
N ILE A 150 29.87 -8.08 1.54
CA ILE A 150 29.25 -6.97 2.24
C ILE A 150 28.05 -6.44 1.44
N LEU A 151 28.20 -6.20 0.13
CA LEU A 151 27.12 -5.76 -0.73
C LEU A 151 25.98 -6.78 -0.77
N PHE A 152 26.29 -8.07 -0.93
CA PHE A 152 25.30 -9.15 -0.89
C PHE A 152 24.49 -9.14 0.41
N ILE A 153 25.17 -9.05 1.56
CA ILE A 153 24.50 -9.02 2.88
C ILE A 153 23.63 -7.76 3.01
N CYS A 154 24.16 -6.57 2.69
CA CYS A 154 23.43 -5.33 2.78
C CYS A 154 22.20 -5.31 1.87
N ASN A 155 22.35 -5.74 0.62
CA ASN A 155 21.25 -5.81 -0.35
C ASN A 155 20.20 -6.85 0.04
N SER A 156 20.63 -8.01 0.58
CA SER A 156 19.71 -9.02 1.09
C SER A 156 18.89 -8.49 2.26
N ILE A 157 19.53 -7.84 3.24
CA ILE A 157 18.83 -7.20 4.37
C ILE A 157 17.84 -6.16 3.85
N GLY A 158 18.26 -5.28 2.94
CA GLY A 158 17.39 -4.27 2.34
C GLY A 158 16.17 -4.87 1.63
N ALA A 159 16.37 -5.94 0.85
CA ALA A 159 15.28 -6.66 0.19
C ALA A 159 14.31 -7.30 1.19
N PHE A 160 14.82 -7.94 2.26
CA PHE A 160 13.96 -8.46 3.33
C PHE A 160 13.16 -7.36 4.03
N VAL A 161 13.75 -6.20 4.31
CA VAL A 161 13.03 -5.05 4.88
C VAL A 161 11.88 -4.62 3.97
N ILE A 162 12.10 -4.56 2.65
CA ILE A 162 11.04 -4.24 1.69
C ILE A 162 9.94 -5.31 1.70
N ILE A 163 10.29 -6.60 1.68
CA ILE A 163 9.31 -7.69 1.72
C ILE A 163 8.48 -7.66 3.01
N LEU A 164 9.12 -7.43 4.16
CA LEU A 164 8.41 -7.28 5.43
C LEU A 164 7.51 -6.04 5.43
N TYR A 165 7.95 -4.94 4.82
CA TYR A 165 7.12 -3.75 4.64
C TYR A 165 5.91 -4.03 3.76
N VAL A 166 6.07 -4.76 2.65
CA VAL A 166 4.95 -5.22 1.81
C VAL A 166 3.96 -6.07 2.61
N ALA A 167 4.45 -7.03 3.37
CA ALA A 167 3.61 -7.89 4.22
C ALA A 167 2.84 -7.07 5.26
N TYR A 168 3.50 -6.09 5.89
CA TYR A 168 2.86 -5.15 6.83
C TYR A 168 1.75 -4.34 6.16
N VAL A 169 2.04 -3.73 5.01
CA VAL A 169 1.06 -2.93 4.23
C VAL A 169 -0.12 -3.80 3.79
N SER A 170 0.14 -5.01 3.29
CA SER A 170 -0.90 -5.96 2.90
C SER A 170 -1.84 -6.31 4.05
N ARG A 171 -1.27 -6.66 5.20
CA ARG A 171 -2.05 -6.97 6.41
C ARG A 171 -2.90 -5.79 6.88
N ALA A 172 -2.31 -4.59 6.93
CA ALA A 172 -3.01 -3.40 7.38
C ALA A 172 -4.15 -3.02 6.41
N SER A 173 -3.92 -3.12 5.09
CA SER A 173 -4.95 -2.90 4.07
C SER A 173 -6.11 -3.89 4.19
N ALA A 174 -5.82 -5.17 4.45
CA ALA A 174 -6.85 -6.20 4.65
C ALA A 174 -7.71 -5.93 5.90
N ILE A 175 -7.11 -5.46 7.00
CA ILE A 175 -7.84 -5.11 8.22
C ILE A 175 -8.77 -3.92 7.96
N ILE A 176 -8.27 -2.84 7.34
CA ILE A 176 -9.07 -1.64 7.03
C ILE A 176 -10.23 -2.00 6.09
N GLY A 177 -9.98 -2.81 5.06
CA GLY A 177 -11.02 -3.26 4.13
C GLY A 177 -12.09 -4.11 4.82
N LYS A 178 -11.70 -4.99 5.76
CA LYS A 178 -12.65 -5.79 6.55
C LYS A 178 -13.53 -4.92 7.45
N GLU A 179 -12.95 -3.93 8.13
CA GLU A 179 -13.70 -3.01 8.99
C GLU A 179 -14.71 -2.17 8.18
N ALA A 180 -14.28 -1.67 7.01
CA ALA A 180 -15.16 -0.94 6.09
C ALA A 180 -16.34 -1.82 5.61
N LEU A 181 -16.08 -3.09 5.28
CA LEU A 181 -17.11 -4.04 4.86
C LEU A 181 -18.11 -4.37 6.00
N ILE A 182 -17.61 -4.55 7.23
CA ILE A 182 -18.48 -4.79 8.40
C ILE A 182 -19.40 -3.58 8.60
N LYS A 183 -18.85 -2.37 8.61
CA LYS A 183 -19.65 -1.14 8.75
C LYS A 183 -20.70 -1.01 7.65
N GLN A 184 -20.32 -1.24 6.40
CA GLN A 184 -21.27 -1.20 5.29
C GLN A 184 -22.39 -2.23 5.44
N ASN A 185 -22.07 -3.43 5.93
CA ASN A 185 -23.06 -4.47 6.18
C ASN A 185 -24.02 -4.08 7.32
N GLU A 186 -23.51 -3.47 8.40
CA GLU A 186 -24.34 -2.94 9.50
C GLU A 186 -25.29 -1.85 9.00
N ASP A 187 -24.79 -0.90 8.19
CA ASP A 187 -25.62 0.16 7.59
C ASP A 187 -26.72 -0.43 6.70
N LEU A 188 -26.37 -1.45 5.87
CA LEU A 188 -27.35 -2.14 5.03
C LEU A 188 -28.42 -2.89 5.85
N LEU A 189 -28.02 -3.56 6.92
CA LEU A 189 -28.96 -4.24 7.83
C LEU A 189 -29.88 -3.23 8.52
N GLN A 190 -29.35 -2.08 8.92
CA GLN A 190 -30.14 -1.00 9.51
C GLN A 190 -31.22 -0.49 8.52
N ILE A 191 -30.84 -0.24 7.27
CA ILE A 191 -31.80 0.18 6.23
C ILE A 191 -32.82 -0.92 5.91
N ALA A 192 -32.39 -2.21 5.91
CA ALA A 192 -33.24 -3.33 5.60
C ALA A 192 -34.25 -3.65 6.70
N ASP A 193 -33.91 -3.41 7.97
CA ASP A 193 -34.72 -3.84 9.11
C ASP A 193 -35.49 -2.69 9.78
N TYR A 194 -35.08 -1.43 9.62
CA TYR A 194 -35.66 -0.30 10.32
C TYR A 194 -36.30 0.71 9.35
N ASP A 195 -37.34 1.39 9.82
CA ASP A 195 -37.95 2.54 9.17
C ASP A 195 -37.12 3.80 9.46
N GLN A 196 -36.72 4.51 8.42
CA GLN A 196 -35.80 5.65 8.53
C GLN A 196 -36.39 6.87 9.26
N LEU A 197 -37.75 7.00 9.25
CA LEU A 197 -38.40 8.12 9.89
C LEU A 197 -38.58 7.91 11.38
N THR A 198 -39.00 6.72 11.77
CA THR A 198 -39.39 6.41 13.15
C THR A 198 -38.31 5.69 13.95
N GLY A 199 -37.31 5.08 13.29
CA GLY A 199 -36.29 4.26 13.93
C GLY A 199 -36.82 2.93 14.45
N LEU A 200 -38.06 2.56 14.17
CA LEU A 200 -38.68 1.27 14.54
C LEU A 200 -38.44 0.24 13.46
N TYR A 201 -38.72 -1.04 13.79
CA TYR A 201 -38.68 -2.10 12.78
C TYR A 201 -39.64 -1.80 11.64
N ASN A 202 -39.17 -1.88 10.41
CA ASN A 202 -40.06 -1.77 9.26
C ASN A 202 -41.00 -2.98 9.16
N ARG A 203 -42.02 -2.87 8.29
CA ARG A 203 -43.04 -3.88 8.12
C ARG A 203 -42.49 -5.27 7.80
N SER A 204 -41.38 -5.33 7.03
CA SER A 204 -40.76 -6.60 6.64
C SER A 204 -40.06 -7.28 7.83
N CYS A 205 -39.27 -6.55 8.58
CA CYS A 205 -38.59 -7.03 9.77
C CYS A 205 -39.60 -7.44 10.85
N MET A 206 -40.64 -6.61 11.07
CA MET A 206 -41.68 -6.91 12.03
C MET A 206 -42.38 -8.24 11.69
N LYS A 207 -42.80 -8.47 10.44
CA LYS A 207 -43.40 -9.73 10.01
C LYS A 207 -42.49 -10.93 10.27
N LYS A 208 -41.22 -10.81 9.91
CA LYS A 208 -40.23 -11.88 10.14
C LYS A 208 -40.07 -12.20 11.62
N ARG A 209 -39.98 -11.18 12.48
CA ARG A 209 -39.89 -11.38 13.94
C ARG A 209 -41.11 -11.99 14.54
N ILE A 210 -42.33 -11.56 14.14
CA ILE A 210 -43.60 -12.15 14.60
C ILE A 210 -43.66 -13.62 14.20
N SER A 211 -43.26 -14.00 12.99
CA SER A 211 -43.28 -15.40 12.55
C SER A 211 -42.32 -16.31 13.30
N GLN A 212 -41.31 -15.73 13.99
CA GLN A 212 -40.32 -16.44 14.81
C GLN A 212 -40.68 -16.46 16.31
N CYS A 213 -41.72 -15.71 16.73
CA CYS A 213 -42.18 -15.72 18.11
C CYS A 213 -42.91 -17.01 18.48
N ASP A 214 -42.65 -17.52 19.67
CA ASP A 214 -43.44 -18.61 20.22
C ASP A 214 -44.82 -18.08 20.60
N SER A 215 -45.85 -18.56 19.89
CA SER A 215 -47.25 -18.16 20.10
C SER A 215 -47.82 -18.54 21.47
N SER A 216 -47.16 -19.47 22.18
CA SER A 216 -47.60 -19.90 23.52
C SER A 216 -47.17 -18.95 24.65
N HIS A 217 -46.18 -18.10 24.37
CA HIS A 217 -45.58 -17.20 25.37
C HIS A 217 -45.46 -15.73 24.90
N SER A 218 -46.16 -15.36 23.82
CA SER A 218 -46.08 -14.02 23.23
C SER A 218 -47.46 -13.38 23.07
N PHE A 219 -47.55 -12.08 23.34
CA PHE A 219 -48.73 -11.27 23.07
C PHE A 219 -48.41 -10.23 22.00
N LEU A 220 -49.32 -9.99 21.09
CA LEU A 220 -49.25 -8.96 20.08
C LEU A 220 -50.32 -7.90 20.33
N ALA A 221 -49.93 -6.64 20.48
CA ALA A 221 -50.86 -5.52 20.52
C ALA A 221 -50.73 -4.74 19.21
N MET A 222 -51.84 -4.37 18.61
CA MET A 222 -51.93 -3.54 17.43
C MET A 222 -52.71 -2.26 17.79
N GLY A 223 -52.15 -1.10 17.42
CA GLY A 223 -52.79 0.20 17.60
C GLY A 223 -52.76 0.97 16.29
N ASP A 224 -53.75 1.86 16.08
CA ASP A 224 -53.80 2.81 14.98
C ASP A 224 -54.13 4.20 15.52
N ILE A 225 -53.78 5.23 14.78
CA ILE A 225 -54.09 6.64 15.16
C ILE A 225 -55.33 7.05 14.42
N ASP A 226 -56.39 7.38 15.18
CA ASP A 226 -57.63 7.90 14.61
C ASP A 226 -57.38 9.19 13.87
N ASP A 227 -57.95 9.32 12.69
CA ASP A 227 -57.88 10.53 11.82
C ASP A 227 -56.43 10.95 11.48
N PHE A 228 -55.46 9.99 11.43
CA PHE A 228 -54.06 10.29 11.15
C PHE A 228 -53.88 11.17 9.90
N LYS A 229 -54.61 10.89 8.84
CA LYS A 229 -54.52 11.68 7.61
C LYS A 229 -54.89 13.14 7.85
N LEU A 230 -55.95 13.43 8.60
CA LEU A 230 -56.39 14.81 8.94
C LEU A 230 -55.32 15.51 9.78
N ILE A 231 -54.74 14.80 10.74
CA ILE A 231 -53.67 15.32 11.59
C ILE A 231 -52.43 15.70 10.75
N ASN A 232 -52.02 14.75 9.89
CA ASN A 232 -50.86 14.96 9.04
C ASN A 232 -51.05 16.08 8.01
N ASP A 233 -52.24 16.19 7.41
CA ASP A 233 -52.55 17.25 6.45
C ASP A 233 -52.67 18.65 7.11
N THR A 234 -52.91 18.67 8.44
CA THR A 234 -53.07 19.95 9.19
C THR A 234 -51.77 20.41 9.85
N TYR A 235 -50.96 19.49 10.34
CA TYR A 235 -49.78 19.83 11.17
C TYR A 235 -48.46 19.34 10.57
N GLY A 236 -48.44 18.62 9.46
CA GLY A 236 -47.26 18.15 8.74
C GLY A 236 -46.75 16.80 9.21
#